data_23c73ee8ba73b7a0206e6221c5a549a6
#
_entry.id   23c73ee8ba73b7a0206e6221c5a549a6
#
_cell.length_a   1.000
_cell.length_b   1.000
_cell.length_c   1.000
_cell.angle_alpha   90.00
_cell.angle_beta   90.00
_cell.angle_gamma   90.00
#
_symmetry.space_group_name_H-M   'P 1'
#
loop_
_entity.id
_entity.type
_entity.pdbx_description
1 polymer ?
#
loop_
_entity_poly.entity_id
_entity_poly.type
_entity_poly.pdbx_seq_one_letter_code
_entity_poly.pdbx_strand_id
1 'polypeptide(L)' 'MKVDGKTLVKDIVKMGPKATEILMSFGMGCIGCPASQNESIEDAAAVHGINVENLLQSLNNI' A
#
# COMPACT_ATOMS: atom_id res chain seq x y z
N MET A 1 6.27 -1.72 -13.00
CA MET A 1 6.80 -0.82 -11.96
C MET A 1 6.99 -1.58 -10.66
N LYS A 2 8.10 -1.34 -9.98
CA LYS A 2 8.41 -2.09 -8.77
C LYS A 2 8.17 -1.25 -7.52
N VAL A 3 7.46 -1.83 -6.56
CA VAL A 3 7.13 -1.20 -5.28
C VAL A 3 8.03 -1.80 -4.21
N ASP A 4 8.54 -0.98 -3.32
CA ASP A 4 9.29 -1.46 -2.15
C ASP A 4 8.68 -0.89 -0.86
N GLY A 5 9.24 -1.29 0.28
CA GLY A 5 8.70 -0.89 1.58
C GLY A 5 8.72 0.61 1.83
N LYS A 6 9.57 1.34 1.14
CA LYS A 6 9.70 2.79 1.31
C LYS A 6 8.82 3.59 0.36
N THR A 7 8.15 2.93 -0.57
CA THR A 7 7.22 3.61 -1.47
C THR A 7 6.07 4.18 -0.65
N LEU A 8 5.72 5.43 -0.92
CA LEU A 8 4.65 6.08 -0.18
C LEU A 8 3.29 5.55 -0.63
N VAL A 9 2.36 5.49 0.31
CA VAL A 9 1.00 5.03 0.01
C VAL A 9 0.37 5.86 -1.11
N LYS A 10 0.61 7.17 -1.11
CA LYS A 10 0.08 8.05 -2.16
C LYS A 10 0.56 7.65 -3.55
N ASP A 11 1.79 7.21 -3.65
CA ASP A 11 2.35 6.78 -4.94
C ASP A 11 1.73 5.48 -5.41
N ILE A 12 1.42 4.59 -4.47
CA ILE A 12 0.77 3.33 -4.78
C ILE A 12 -0.66 3.57 -5.26
N VAL A 13 -1.37 4.48 -4.62
CA VAL A 13 -2.73 4.85 -5.04
C VAL A 13 -2.73 5.41 -6.46
N LYS A 14 -1.68 6.14 -6.82
CA LYS A 14 -1.54 6.69 -8.17
C LYS A 14 -1.29 5.63 -9.24
N MET A 15 -0.90 4.44 -8.84
CA MET A 15 -0.68 3.34 -9.79
C MET A 15 -1.96 2.85 -10.46
N GLY A 16 -3.11 3.19 -9.90
CA GLY A 16 -4.38 2.86 -10.50
C GLY A 16 -5.28 2.05 -9.58
N PRO A 17 -6.50 1.71 -10.05
CA PRO A 17 -7.48 1.04 -9.22
C PRO A 17 -7.07 -0.35 -8.74
N LYS A 18 -6.25 -1.07 -9.51
CA LYS A 18 -5.82 -2.41 -9.09
C LYS A 18 -4.96 -2.35 -7.84
N ALA A 19 -4.04 -1.39 -7.77
CA ALA A 19 -3.20 -1.22 -6.59
C ALA A 19 -4.07 -0.84 -5.39
N THR A 20 -5.03 0.05 -5.59
CA THR A 20 -5.96 0.45 -4.55
C THR A 20 -6.76 -0.75 -4.03
N GLU A 21 -7.26 -1.59 -4.93
CA GLU A 21 -8.00 -2.78 -4.54
C GLU A 21 -7.15 -3.73 -3.70
N ILE A 22 -5.89 -3.88 -4.05
CA ILE A 22 -4.97 -4.73 -3.29
C ILE A 22 -4.81 -4.18 -1.87
N LEU A 23 -4.58 -2.88 -1.74
CA LEU A 23 -4.47 -2.26 -0.42
C LEU A 23 -5.73 -2.50 0.41
N MET A 24 -6.89 -2.32 -0.19
CA MET A 24 -8.16 -2.52 0.50
C MET A 24 -8.37 -3.98 0.89
N SER A 25 -7.94 -4.91 0.05
CA SER A 25 -8.08 -6.33 0.35
C SER A 25 -7.22 -6.77 1.52
N PHE A 26 -6.15 -6.02 1.81
CA PHE A 26 -5.31 -6.28 2.98
C PHE A 26 -5.81 -5.54 4.23
N GLY A 27 -6.92 -4.84 4.13
CA GLY A 27 -7.51 -4.14 5.26
C GLY A 27 -7.11 -2.68 5.40
N MET A 28 -6.48 -2.11 4.38
CA MET A 28 -6.02 -0.72 4.40
C MET A 28 -7.09 0.20 3.79
N GLY A 29 -8.25 0.27 4.45
CA GLY A 29 -9.37 1.05 3.92
C GLY A 29 -9.22 2.56 4.04
N CYS A 30 -8.22 3.04 4.79
CA CYS A 30 -8.01 4.48 5.02
C CYS A 30 -7.03 5.11 4.04
N ILE A 31 -6.83 4.51 2.89
CA ILE A 31 -5.87 4.98 1.89
C ILE A 31 -6.22 6.34 1.29
N GLY A 32 -7.47 6.77 1.42
CA GLY A 32 -7.89 8.10 0.99
C GLY A 32 -7.57 9.21 1.98
N CYS A 33 -7.09 8.87 3.16
CA CYS A 33 -6.79 9.84 4.19
C CYS A 33 -5.42 10.50 3.92
N PRO A 34 -5.34 11.84 3.89
CA PRO A 34 -4.05 12.50 3.60
C PRO A 34 -2.92 12.08 4.53
N ALA A 35 -3.23 11.86 5.80
CA ALA A 35 -2.21 11.42 6.76
C ALA A 35 -1.63 10.06 6.39
N SER A 36 -2.49 9.13 5.98
CA SER A 36 -2.04 7.79 5.58
C SER A 36 -1.24 7.81 4.29
N GLN A 37 -1.59 8.71 3.38
CA GLN A 37 -0.92 8.77 2.09
C GLN A 37 0.52 9.21 2.18
N ASN A 38 0.90 9.91 3.24
CA ASN A 38 2.27 10.36 3.46
C ASN A 38 3.16 9.30 4.12
N GLU A 39 2.59 8.15 4.50
CA GLU A 39 3.35 7.07 5.11
C GLU A 39 3.94 6.16 4.04
N SER A 40 5.09 5.55 4.38
CA SER A 40 5.62 4.48 3.55
C SER A 40 4.73 3.25 3.70
N ILE A 41 4.76 2.39 2.67
CA ILE A 41 3.93 1.19 2.72
C ILE A 41 4.32 0.26 3.86
N GLU A 42 5.61 0.20 4.21
CA GLU A 42 6.04 -0.63 5.33
C GLU A 42 5.51 -0.10 6.65
N ASP A 43 5.49 1.22 6.84
CA ASP A 43 4.93 1.82 8.04
C ASP A 43 3.44 1.60 8.13
N ALA A 44 2.73 1.79 7.02
CA ALA A 44 1.30 1.56 6.96
C ALA A 44 0.96 0.10 7.26
N ALA A 45 1.73 -0.83 6.70
CA ALA A 45 1.52 -2.25 6.95
C ALA A 45 1.73 -2.60 8.42
N ALA A 46 2.75 -1.99 9.05
CA ALA A 46 3.03 -2.23 10.46
C ALA A 46 1.86 -1.76 11.35
N VAL A 47 1.29 -0.61 11.03
CA VAL A 47 0.16 -0.07 11.79
C VAL A 47 -1.05 -1.00 11.69
N HIS A 48 -1.27 -1.59 10.52
CA HIS A 48 -2.42 -2.46 10.29
C HIS A 48 -2.15 -3.94 10.59
N GLY A 49 -0.93 -4.28 11.02
CA GLY A 49 -0.59 -5.66 11.30
C GLY A 49 -0.52 -6.55 10.05
N ILE A 50 -0.16 -5.95 8.93
CA ILE A 50 -0.10 -6.64 7.64
C ILE A 50 1.34 -7.08 7.37
N ASN A 51 1.51 -8.27 6.77
CA ASN A 51 2.81 -8.71 6.32
C ASN A 51 3.19 -7.92 5.06
N VAL A 52 4.20 -7.04 5.20
CA VAL A 52 4.58 -6.14 4.12
C VAL A 52 5.12 -6.91 2.90
N GLU A 53 5.80 -8.03 3.12
CA GLU A 53 6.33 -8.82 2.02
C GLU A 53 5.22 -9.36 1.14
N ASN A 54 4.15 -9.86 1.75
CA ASN A 54 3.00 -10.34 0.99
C ASN A 54 2.32 -9.20 0.23
N LEU A 55 2.21 -8.06 0.87
CA LEU A 55 1.61 -6.87 0.25
C LEU A 55 2.44 -6.42 -0.95
N LEU A 56 3.75 -6.33 -0.80
CA LEU A 56 4.63 -5.92 -1.87
C LEU A 56 4.58 -6.91 -3.04
N GLN A 57 4.53 -8.20 -2.72
CA GLN A 57 4.43 -9.23 -3.75
C GLN A 57 3.17 -9.05 -4.60
N SER A 58 2.05 -8.80 -3.94
CA SER A 58 0.79 -8.58 -4.63
C SER A 58 0.84 -7.32 -5.50
N LEU A 59 1.41 -6.24 -4.96
CA LEU A 59 1.52 -4.98 -5.70
C LEU A 59 2.44 -5.09 -6.91
N ASN A 60 3.50 -5.88 -6.80
CA ASN A 60 4.46 -6.03 -7.90
C ASN A 60 3.99 -7.00 -8.97
N ASN A 61 2.89 -7.70 -8.73
CA ASN A 61 2.34 -8.67 -9.69
C ASN A 61 1.21 -8.12 -10.56
N ILE A 62 0.89 -6.85 -10.43
CA ILE A 62 -0.14 -6.23 -11.28
C ILE A 62 0.45 -5.61 -12.54
#